data_02d401366e22706e20d60f52121b7010
#
_entry.id   02d401366e22706e20d60f52121b7010
#
_cell.length_a   1.000
_cell.length_b   1.000
_cell.length_c   1.000
_cell.angle_alpha   90.00
_cell.angle_beta   90.00
_cell.angle_gamma   90.00
#
_symmetry.space_group_name_H-M   'P 1'
#
loop_
_entity.id
_entity.type
_entity.pdbx_description
1 polymer ?
#
loop_
_entity_poly.entity_id
_entity_poly.type
_entity_poly.pdbx_seq_one_letter_code
_entity_poly.pdbx_strand_id
1 'polypeptide(L)'
;MQRLGEEGLIRVFGVAGYKNSGKTTLIVDLVRELTRRGWRVGTIKHAHHSFDIDHPGKDSYLHRAAGAAEVIVASASRWAHIRELADEPPASLDELLGHMGPLDLVLVEGWKHGTHPRLEVRRSDAPAPRLAGHDAAILAIVSDLPLPEES
;
A
#
# COMPACT_ATOMS: atom_id res chain seq x y z
N MET A 1 -7.22 -8.71 11.49
CA MET A 1 -6.06 -8.64 12.41
C MET A 1 -5.17 -9.81 12.04
N GLN A 2 -4.10 -9.56 11.28
CA GLN A 2 -3.24 -10.60 10.72
C GLN A 2 -1.98 -10.77 11.57
N ARG A 3 -1.58 -12.01 11.83
CA ARG A 3 -0.37 -12.32 12.60
C ARG A 3 0.82 -12.38 11.67
N LEU A 4 1.85 -11.62 11.95
CA LEU A 4 3.16 -11.76 11.32
C LEU A 4 4.25 -11.66 12.37
N GLY A 5 5.04 -12.73 12.49
CA GLY A 5 6.22 -12.80 13.34
C GLY A 5 5.93 -12.95 14.84
N GLU A 6 6.92 -13.39 15.59
CA GLU A 6 6.83 -13.67 17.04
C GLU A 6 6.65 -12.42 17.93
N GLU A 7 6.61 -11.21 17.38
CA GLU A 7 6.48 -9.94 18.12
C GLU A 7 5.39 -9.04 17.55
N GLY A 8 4.13 -9.30 17.93
CA GLY A 8 3.06 -8.32 17.80
C GLY A 8 2.24 -8.36 16.50
N LEU A 9 0.95 -8.05 16.64
CA LEU A 9 -0.02 -7.94 15.55
C LEU A 9 0.17 -6.61 14.81
N ILE A 10 0.63 -6.65 13.56
CA ILE A 10 0.62 -5.47 12.69
C ILE A 10 -0.83 -5.12 12.35
N ARG A 11 -1.21 -3.86 12.61
CA ARG A 11 -2.50 -3.34 12.16
C ARG A 11 -2.41 -2.99 10.69
N VAL A 12 -3.39 -3.45 9.91
CA VAL A 12 -3.48 -3.15 8.48
C VAL A 12 -4.71 -2.32 8.21
N PHE A 13 -4.56 -1.22 7.47
CA PHE A 13 -5.66 -0.34 7.12
C PHE A 13 -5.57 0.10 5.65
N GLY A 14 -6.63 -0.11 4.88
CA GLY A 14 -6.68 0.19 3.46
C GLY A 14 -7.15 1.60 3.15
N VAL A 15 -6.68 2.12 2.02
CA VAL A 15 -7.20 3.33 1.40
C VAL A 15 -7.67 2.97 -0.02
N ALA A 16 -8.99 2.95 -0.19
CA ALA A 16 -9.66 2.61 -1.44
C ALA A 16 -10.16 3.88 -2.15
N GLY A 17 -10.50 3.76 -3.41
CA GLY A 17 -11.03 4.83 -4.23
C GLY A 17 -10.59 4.71 -5.69
N TYR A 18 -11.27 5.41 -6.56
CA TYR A 18 -10.97 5.40 -7.99
C TYR A 18 -9.66 6.15 -8.33
N LYS A 19 -9.25 6.05 -9.59
CA LYS A 19 -8.09 6.81 -10.08
C LYS A 19 -8.32 8.30 -9.84
N ASN A 20 -7.28 9.02 -9.41
CA ASN A 20 -7.29 10.46 -9.12
C ASN A 20 -8.20 10.89 -7.94
N SER A 21 -8.71 9.97 -7.13
CA SER A 21 -9.55 10.32 -5.97
C SER A 21 -8.79 10.93 -4.79
N GLY A 22 -7.46 11.04 -4.86
CA GLY A 22 -6.65 11.61 -3.77
C GLY A 22 -6.08 10.60 -2.78
N LYS A 23 -6.13 9.29 -3.07
CA LYS A 23 -5.58 8.22 -2.18
C LYS A 23 -4.15 8.49 -1.73
N THR A 24 -3.27 8.75 -2.69
CA THR A 24 -1.85 8.98 -2.40
C THR A 24 -1.65 10.22 -1.54
N THR A 25 -2.40 11.29 -1.79
CA THR A 25 -2.36 12.51 -0.97
C THR A 25 -2.76 12.22 0.46
N LEU A 26 -3.89 11.52 0.67
CA LEU A 26 -4.34 11.14 1.99
C LEU A 26 -3.32 10.24 2.71
N ILE A 27 -2.75 9.25 2.01
CA ILE A 27 -1.72 8.37 2.61
C ILE A 27 -0.50 9.17 3.05
N VAL A 28 -0.02 10.10 2.25
CA VAL A 28 1.12 10.95 2.60
C VAL A 28 0.81 11.77 3.87
N ASP A 29 -0.38 12.35 3.97
CA ASP A 29 -0.79 13.13 5.14
C ASP A 29 -0.99 12.25 6.38
N LEU A 30 -1.57 11.05 6.23
CA LEU A 30 -1.68 10.08 7.32
C LEU A 30 -0.29 9.61 7.81
N VAL A 31 0.63 9.28 6.90
CA VAL A 31 2.01 8.90 7.28
C VAL A 31 2.66 10.02 8.07
N ARG A 32 2.59 11.26 7.58
CA ARG A 32 3.16 12.43 8.26
C ARG A 32 2.60 12.61 9.67
N GLU A 33 1.29 12.59 9.81
CA GLU A 33 0.62 12.82 11.09
C GLU A 33 0.86 11.68 12.09
N LEU A 34 0.75 10.43 11.64
CA LEU A 34 0.99 9.28 12.50
C LEU A 34 2.46 9.19 12.95
N THR A 35 3.41 9.47 12.06
CA THR A 35 4.83 9.52 12.40
C THR A 35 5.11 10.64 13.40
N ARG A 36 4.47 11.82 13.25
CA ARG A 36 4.55 12.92 14.22
C ARG A 36 4.04 12.51 15.61
N ARG A 37 3.07 11.57 15.67
CA ARG A 37 2.56 10.98 16.93
C ARG A 37 3.42 9.85 17.48
N GLY A 38 4.54 9.54 16.84
CA GLY A 38 5.48 8.51 17.27
C GLY A 38 5.18 7.10 16.77
N TRP A 39 4.23 6.94 15.84
CA TRP A 39 3.93 5.63 15.25
C TRP A 39 4.94 5.24 14.18
N ARG A 40 5.30 3.97 14.14
CA ARG A 40 6.07 3.38 13.05
C ARG A 40 5.11 2.89 11.97
N VAL A 41 5.04 3.64 10.87
CA VAL A 41 4.08 3.40 9.79
C VAL A 41 4.80 2.83 8.56
N GLY A 42 4.30 1.72 8.03
CA GLY A 42 4.66 1.17 6.73
C GLY A 42 3.59 1.47 5.69
N THR A 43 3.94 1.36 4.42
CA THR A 43 2.99 1.47 3.31
C THR A 43 3.19 0.34 2.31
N ILE A 44 2.08 -0.21 1.79
CA ILE A 44 2.08 -1.12 0.65
C ILE A 44 1.21 -0.49 -0.44
N LYS A 45 1.74 -0.40 -1.65
CA LYS A 45 0.99 0.06 -2.81
C LYS A 45 0.86 -1.06 -3.83
N HIS A 46 -0.38 -1.42 -4.15
CA HIS A 46 -0.64 -2.31 -5.27
C HIS A 46 -0.66 -1.52 -6.59
N ALA A 47 0.32 -1.78 -7.44
CA ALA A 47 0.39 -1.17 -8.77
C ALA A 47 -0.47 -1.98 -9.76
N HIS A 48 -1.28 -1.30 -10.58
CA HIS A 48 -2.12 -1.93 -11.59
C HIS A 48 -1.39 -2.17 -12.93
N HIS A 49 -0.20 -1.61 -13.06
CA HIS A 49 0.66 -1.74 -14.24
C HIS A 49 2.07 -2.10 -13.78
N SER A 50 2.89 -2.59 -14.71
CA SER A 50 4.32 -2.80 -14.47
C SER A 50 4.95 -1.51 -13.92
N PHE A 51 5.80 -1.65 -12.93
CA PHE A 51 6.56 -0.54 -12.36
C PHE A 51 8.03 -0.95 -12.27
N ASP A 52 8.92 0.03 -12.29
CA ASP A 52 10.31 -0.15 -11.95
C ASP A 52 10.73 0.94 -10.97
N ILE A 53 11.46 0.55 -9.92
CA ILE A 53 12.07 1.44 -8.93
C ILE A 53 13.58 1.53 -9.11
N ASP A 54 14.12 0.74 -10.04
CA ASP A 54 15.52 0.70 -10.38
C ASP A 54 15.82 1.65 -11.56
N HIS A 55 17.09 1.92 -11.79
CA HIS A 55 17.52 2.83 -12.85
C HIS A 55 18.34 2.09 -13.90
N PRO A 56 17.97 2.21 -15.20
CA PRO A 56 18.76 1.63 -16.29
C PRO A 56 20.24 2.00 -16.19
N GLY A 57 21.12 0.99 -16.36
CA GLY A 57 22.55 1.16 -16.31
C GLY A 57 23.19 1.12 -14.93
N LYS A 58 22.41 0.97 -13.84
CA LYS A 58 22.94 0.67 -12.51
C LYS A 58 23.22 -0.81 -12.32
N ASP A 59 24.11 -1.16 -11.42
CA ASP A 59 24.55 -2.54 -11.21
C ASP A 59 23.36 -3.47 -10.89
N SER A 60 22.44 -3.03 -10.02
CA SER A 60 21.22 -3.77 -9.67
C SER A 60 20.35 -4.04 -10.90
N TYR A 61 20.16 -3.04 -11.77
CA TYR A 61 19.44 -3.19 -13.01
C TYR A 61 20.12 -4.20 -13.96
N LEU A 62 21.47 -4.14 -14.09
CA LEU A 62 22.22 -5.06 -14.91
C LEU A 62 22.15 -6.50 -14.41
N HIS A 63 22.16 -6.70 -13.09
CA HIS A 63 21.97 -8.02 -12.48
C HIS A 63 20.60 -8.62 -12.83
N ARG A 64 19.52 -7.83 -12.72
CA ARG A 64 18.17 -8.25 -13.10
C ARG A 64 18.07 -8.53 -14.60
N ALA A 65 18.58 -7.64 -15.43
CA ALA A 65 18.61 -7.81 -16.89
C ALA A 65 19.40 -9.05 -17.34
N ALA A 66 20.38 -9.48 -16.54
CA ALA A 66 21.14 -10.71 -16.78
C ALA A 66 20.40 -11.98 -16.29
N GLY A 67 19.22 -11.84 -15.66
CA GLY A 67 18.37 -12.97 -15.26
C GLY A 67 18.42 -13.31 -13.74
N ALA A 68 18.94 -12.42 -12.89
CA ALA A 68 18.85 -12.62 -11.46
C ALA A 68 17.38 -12.58 -11.01
N ALA A 69 16.89 -13.63 -10.35
CA ALA A 69 15.53 -13.73 -9.85
C ALA A 69 15.28 -12.74 -8.70
N GLU A 70 16.30 -12.46 -7.90
CA GLU A 70 16.23 -11.54 -6.78
C GLU A 70 17.51 -10.69 -6.69
N VAL A 71 17.37 -9.42 -6.32
CA VAL A 71 18.49 -8.50 -6.09
C VAL A 71 18.24 -7.73 -4.81
N ILE A 72 19.24 -7.71 -3.92
CA ILE A 72 19.24 -6.84 -2.75
C ILE A 72 20.32 -5.76 -2.93
N VAL A 73 19.92 -4.52 -2.80
CA VAL A 73 20.83 -3.37 -2.73
C VAL A 73 20.84 -2.85 -1.32
N ALA A 74 22.01 -2.77 -0.69
CA ALA A 74 22.12 -2.36 0.70
C ALA A 74 23.18 -1.27 0.89
N SER A 75 22.90 -0.35 1.81
CA SER A 75 23.81 0.68 2.30
C SER A 75 23.76 0.78 3.83
N ALA A 76 24.53 1.66 4.42
CA ALA A 76 24.51 1.88 5.87
C ALA A 76 23.15 2.41 6.39
N SER A 77 22.31 3.02 5.54
CA SER A 77 21.07 3.71 5.95
C SER A 77 19.79 3.11 5.39
N ARG A 78 19.88 2.25 4.37
CA ARG A 78 18.70 1.63 3.72
C ARG A 78 19.10 0.41 2.92
N TRP A 79 18.12 -0.44 2.69
CA TRP A 79 18.22 -1.52 1.71
C TRP A 79 16.93 -1.62 0.91
N ALA A 80 17.02 -2.20 -0.28
CA ALA A 80 15.88 -2.54 -1.12
C ALA A 80 16.03 -3.97 -1.61
N HIS A 81 14.91 -4.69 -1.67
CA HIS A 81 14.80 -6.02 -2.23
C HIS A 81 13.89 -5.99 -3.44
N ILE A 82 14.36 -6.45 -4.56
CA ILE A 82 13.61 -6.57 -5.80
C ILE A 82 13.55 -8.05 -6.14
N ARG A 83 12.34 -8.58 -6.31
CA ARG A 83 12.08 -9.95 -6.75
C ARG A 83 11.30 -9.91 -8.06
N GLU A 84 11.81 -10.58 -9.06
CA GLU A 84 11.13 -10.81 -10.34
C GLU A 84 10.24 -12.05 -10.20
N LEU A 85 8.94 -11.88 -10.37
CA LEU A 85 7.99 -12.98 -10.16
C LEU A 85 7.92 -13.94 -11.34
N ALA A 86 8.39 -13.51 -12.55
CA ALA A 86 8.31 -14.31 -13.76
C ALA A 86 6.90 -14.94 -13.96
N ASP A 87 6.79 -16.26 -13.87
CA ASP A 87 5.54 -17.01 -13.99
C ASP A 87 4.87 -17.29 -12.62
N GLU A 88 5.41 -16.76 -11.53
CA GLU A 88 4.83 -16.92 -10.20
C GLU A 88 3.54 -16.08 -10.07
N PRO A 89 2.57 -16.50 -9.25
CA PRO A 89 1.42 -15.68 -8.96
C PRO A 89 1.82 -14.37 -8.26
N PRO A 90 1.02 -13.31 -8.39
CA PRO A 90 1.25 -12.07 -7.65
C PRO A 90 1.34 -12.32 -6.14
N ALA A 91 2.28 -11.65 -5.48
CA ALA A 91 2.46 -11.77 -4.05
C ALA A 91 1.18 -11.39 -3.29
N SER A 92 0.79 -12.19 -2.33
CA SER A 92 -0.33 -11.90 -1.44
C SER A 92 0.01 -10.76 -0.47
N LEU A 93 -1.03 -10.11 0.10
CA LEU A 93 -0.81 -9.08 1.12
C LEU A 93 -0.06 -9.63 2.33
N ASP A 94 -0.37 -10.86 2.75
CA ASP A 94 0.28 -11.52 3.90
C ASP A 94 1.77 -11.78 3.64
N GLU A 95 2.10 -12.21 2.44
CA GLU A 95 3.49 -12.39 2.02
C GLU A 95 4.26 -11.05 2.04
N LEU A 96 3.69 -9.99 1.47
CA LEU A 96 4.31 -8.67 1.50
C LEU A 96 4.47 -8.10 2.92
N LEU A 97 3.47 -8.31 3.78
CA LEU A 97 3.57 -7.95 5.20
C LEU A 97 4.69 -8.73 5.90
N GLY A 98 4.94 -9.98 5.51
CA GLY A 98 6.03 -10.81 6.04
C GLY A 98 7.44 -10.26 5.77
N HIS A 99 7.60 -9.43 4.75
CA HIS A 99 8.86 -8.73 4.44
C HIS A 99 9.05 -7.43 5.23
N MET A 100 8.04 -6.98 5.97
CA MET A 100 8.12 -5.76 6.78
C MET A 100 8.63 -6.06 8.19
N GLY A 101 9.44 -5.16 8.72
CA GLY A 101 9.87 -5.21 10.12
C GLY A 101 8.76 -4.85 11.10
N PRO A 102 9.06 -4.74 12.39
CA PRO A 102 8.06 -4.37 13.41
C PRO A 102 7.52 -2.96 13.17
N LEU A 103 6.21 -2.85 12.94
CA LEU A 103 5.47 -1.62 12.65
C LEU A 103 4.20 -1.58 13.52
N ASP A 104 3.73 -0.35 13.82
CA ASP A 104 2.46 -0.14 14.53
C ASP A 104 1.26 -0.23 13.58
N LEU A 105 1.45 0.21 12.33
CA LEU A 105 0.42 0.26 11.30
C LEU A 105 1.02 0.12 9.90
N VAL A 106 0.33 -0.60 9.03
CA VAL A 106 0.58 -0.60 7.59
C VAL A 106 -0.63 -0.02 6.85
N LEU A 107 -0.40 1.02 6.07
CA LEU A 107 -1.38 1.61 5.16
C LEU A 107 -1.26 0.95 3.79
N VAL A 108 -2.38 0.45 3.27
CA VAL A 108 -2.42 -0.28 2.00
C VAL A 108 -3.19 0.52 0.96
N GLU A 109 -2.52 0.88 -0.15
CA GLU A 109 -3.14 1.57 -1.29
C GLU A 109 -3.49 0.60 -2.41
N GLY A 110 -4.74 0.67 -2.90
CA GLY A 110 -5.15 0.00 -4.12
C GLY A 110 -5.41 -1.50 -4.02
N TRP A 111 -5.38 -2.08 -2.83
CA TRP A 111 -5.69 -3.49 -2.60
C TRP A 111 -7.21 -3.68 -2.53
N LYS A 112 -7.83 -4.06 -3.65
CA LYS A 112 -9.30 -4.17 -3.78
C LYS A 112 -9.88 -5.40 -3.10
N HIS A 113 -9.09 -6.45 -2.97
CA HIS A 113 -9.52 -7.72 -2.40
C HIS A 113 -8.82 -7.94 -1.06
N GLY A 114 -9.59 -8.14 -0.02
CA GLY A 114 -9.05 -8.36 1.33
C GLY A 114 -10.10 -8.03 2.39
N THR A 115 -9.91 -8.57 3.58
CA THR A 115 -10.83 -8.41 4.72
C THR A 115 -10.41 -7.27 5.66
N HIS A 116 -9.26 -6.62 5.40
CA HIS A 116 -8.78 -5.53 6.25
C HIS A 116 -9.68 -4.30 6.13
N PRO A 117 -9.89 -3.58 7.24
CA PRO A 117 -10.67 -2.35 7.24
C PRO A 117 -10.05 -1.28 6.34
N ARG A 118 -10.89 -0.47 5.72
CA ARG A 118 -10.44 0.56 4.77
C ARG A 118 -11.29 1.82 4.81
N LEU A 119 -10.73 2.91 4.28
CA LEU A 119 -11.44 4.15 3.95
C LEU A 119 -11.70 4.20 2.45
N GLU A 120 -12.82 4.79 2.04
CA GLU A 120 -13.01 5.25 0.67
C GLU A 120 -12.63 6.73 0.56
N VAL A 121 -11.80 7.08 -0.43
CA VAL A 121 -11.45 8.48 -0.73
C VAL A 121 -12.19 8.92 -1.98
N ARG A 122 -12.86 10.06 -1.88
CA ARG A 122 -13.65 10.67 -2.96
C ARG A 122 -13.26 12.12 -3.16
N ARG A 123 -13.34 12.57 -4.39
CA ARG A 123 -13.14 13.98 -4.75
C ARG A 123 -14.24 14.47 -5.66
N SER A 124 -14.55 15.76 -5.54
CA SER A 124 -15.55 16.45 -6.34
C SER A 124 -15.21 16.49 -7.82
N ASP A 125 -13.92 16.64 -8.14
CA ASP A 125 -13.39 16.69 -9.51
C ASP A 125 -13.16 15.30 -10.15
N ALA A 126 -13.40 14.23 -9.40
CA ALA A 126 -13.30 12.84 -9.87
C ALA A 126 -14.56 12.05 -9.49
N PRO A 127 -15.73 12.39 -10.05
CA PRO A 127 -16.99 11.72 -9.71
C PRO A 127 -16.94 10.26 -10.14
N ALA A 128 -17.33 9.37 -9.21
CA ALA A 128 -17.37 7.93 -9.43
C ALA A 128 -18.45 7.31 -8.52
N PRO A 129 -18.96 6.10 -8.83
CA PRO A 129 -19.85 5.38 -7.94
C PRO A 129 -19.25 5.21 -6.55
N ARG A 130 -20.09 5.14 -5.50
CA ARG A 130 -19.62 4.81 -4.15
C ARG A 130 -19.19 3.36 -4.08
N LEU A 131 -18.08 3.11 -3.40
CA LEU A 131 -17.63 1.77 -3.01
C LEU A 131 -18.27 1.38 -1.65
N ALA A 132 -18.40 2.34 -0.73
CA ALA A 132 -19.13 2.17 0.52
C ALA A 132 -20.59 1.76 0.23
N GLY A 133 -21.08 0.79 1.00
CA GLY A 133 -22.39 0.16 0.76
C GLY A 133 -22.32 -1.10 -0.11
N HIS A 134 -21.28 -1.28 -0.90
CA HIS A 134 -21.00 -2.51 -1.68
C HIS A 134 -19.82 -3.31 -1.11
N ASP A 135 -19.05 -2.74 -0.19
CA ASP A 135 -17.90 -3.35 0.47
C ASP A 135 -17.96 -3.10 1.98
N ALA A 136 -18.33 -4.12 2.73
CA ALA A 136 -18.47 -4.06 4.19
C ALA A 136 -17.15 -3.74 4.94
N ALA A 137 -16.00 -3.85 4.27
CA ALA A 137 -14.71 -3.47 4.86
C ALA A 137 -14.46 -1.96 4.83
N ILE A 138 -15.27 -1.18 4.11
CA ILE A 138 -15.18 0.28 4.09
C ILE A 138 -15.92 0.83 5.31
N LEU A 139 -15.14 1.35 6.26
CA LEU A 139 -15.65 1.87 7.54
C LEU A 139 -16.02 3.35 7.49
N ALA A 140 -15.45 4.12 6.57
CA ALA A 140 -15.72 5.55 6.44
C ALA A 140 -15.37 6.07 5.04
N ILE A 141 -15.91 7.23 4.71
CA ILE A 141 -15.61 7.96 3.47
C ILE A 141 -14.91 9.26 3.82
N VAL A 142 -13.82 9.55 3.12
CA VAL A 142 -13.12 10.84 3.16
C VAL A 142 -13.41 11.58 1.86
N SER A 143 -13.95 12.80 1.98
CA SER A 143 -14.35 13.61 0.81
C SER A 143 -13.98 15.07 1.04
N ASP A 144 -13.70 15.78 -0.04
CA ASP A 144 -13.52 17.25 -0.10
C ASP A 144 -14.85 17.99 -0.19
N LEU A 145 -15.96 17.29 -0.36
CA LEU A 145 -17.32 17.84 -0.30
C LEU A 145 -18.15 17.14 0.76
N PRO A 146 -19.18 17.83 1.30
CA PRO A 146 -20.19 17.18 2.10
C PRO A 146 -20.82 16.01 1.33
N LEU A 147 -20.88 14.86 1.98
CA LEU A 147 -21.61 13.73 1.43
C LEU A 147 -23.12 13.98 1.63
N PRO A 148 -23.98 13.67 0.65
CA PRO A 148 -25.42 13.71 0.88
C PRO A 148 -25.75 12.78 2.04
N GLU A 149 -26.63 13.22 2.96
CA GLU A 149 -27.17 12.40 4.01
C GLU A 149 -27.83 11.17 3.39
N GLU A 150 -27.56 10.01 3.95
CA GLU A 150 -28.24 8.79 3.52
C GLU A 150 -29.70 8.88 3.97
N SER A 151 -30.60 8.81 2.99
CA SER A 151 -32.05 8.76 3.22
C SER A 151 -32.48 7.34 3.57
#